data_42ba7f4c84db8d206e49621db7edfe4f
#
_entry.id   42ba7f4c84db8d206e49621db7edfe4f
#
_cell.length_a   1.000
_cell.length_b   1.000
_cell.length_c   1.000
_cell.angle_alpha   90.00
_cell.angle_beta   90.00
_cell.angle_gamma   90.00
#
_symmetry.space_group_name_H-M   'P 1'
#
loop_
_entity.id
_entity.type
_entity.pdbx_description
1 polymer ?
#
loop_
_entity_poly.entity_id
_entity_poly.type
_entity_poly.pdbx_seq_one_letter_code
_entity_poly.pdbx_strand_id
1 'polypeptide(L)'
;MTKADHTLLAIDTVVNPHTSEIVKMRPDWSGRFHKGKFGRDDSVMQGYSYEEMLRQMDSARIEKAFLVANKTGQLGLKGSWHLPYEIVAKAVQKFPDRFYGLAGLDPTEGMAGVYALTEAVERYGFILSLIHI
;
A
#
# COMPACT_ATOMS: atom_id res chain seq x y z
N MET A 1 -37.09 -11.57 -19.77
CA MET A 1 -36.08 -10.52 -19.59
C MET A 1 -34.97 -11.11 -18.74
N THR A 2 -33.88 -11.51 -19.37
CA THR A 2 -32.67 -11.98 -18.70
C THR A 2 -32.04 -10.78 -18.00
N LYS A 3 -31.99 -10.82 -16.66
CA LYS A 3 -31.12 -9.90 -15.90
C LYS A 3 -29.70 -10.10 -16.41
N ALA A 4 -29.16 -9.09 -17.11
CA ALA A 4 -27.74 -9.04 -17.39
C ALA A 4 -27.05 -9.02 -16.03
N ASP A 5 -26.32 -10.09 -15.71
CA ASP A 5 -25.49 -10.19 -14.54
C ASP A 5 -24.24 -9.29 -14.80
N HIS A 6 -24.44 -7.99 -14.58
CA HIS A 6 -23.33 -7.02 -14.61
C HIS A 6 -22.52 -7.25 -13.34
N THR A 7 -21.65 -8.23 -13.39
CA THR A 7 -20.61 -8.44 -12.37
C THR A 7 -19.61 -7.28 -12.48
N LEU A 8 -19.95 -6.13 -11.96
CA LEU A 8 -19.01 -5.01 -11.87
C LEU A 8 -17.89 -5.42 -10.90
N LEU A 9 -16.68 -5.45 -11.43
CA LEU A 9 -15.46 -5.63 -10.65
C LEU A 9 -14.90 -4.24 -10.34
N ALA A 10 -14.49 -4.05 -9.09
CA ALA A 10 -13.87 -2.81 -8.64
C ALA A 10 -12.34 -2.90 -8.69
N ILE A 11 -11.70 -1.74 -8.80
CA ILE A 11 -10.26 -1.59 -8.59
C ILE A 11 -10.07 -0.67 -7.38
N ASP A 12 -9.33 -1.14 -6.37
CA ASP A 12 -8.94 -0.30 -5.24
C ASP A 12 -7.64 0.43 -5.58
N THR A 13 -7.72 1.73 -5.76
CA THR A 13 -6.62 2.54 -6.30
C THR A 13 -5.63 3.04 -5.26
N VAL A 14 -5.92 2.93 -3.97
CA VAL A 14 -5.00 3.37 -2.89
C VAL A 14 -5.09 2.42 -1.71
N VAL A 15 -4.23 1.42 -1.69
CA VAL A 15 -4.18 0.45 -0.61
C VAL A 15 -2.86 0.57 0.14
N ASN A 16 -2.93 0.85 1.44
CA ASN A 16 -1.78 0.80 2.32
C ASN A 16 -1.55 -0.66 2.78
N PRO A 17 -0.50 -1.34 2.34
CA PRO A 17 -0.24 -2.71 2.76
C PRO A 17 -0.10 -2.80 4.28
N HIS A 18 -0.66 -3.86 4.87
CA HIS A 18 -0.74 -4.02 6.32
C HIS A 18 -0.37 -5.44 6.74
N THR A 19 0.73 -5.96 6.20
CA THR A 19 1.25 -7.27 6.60
C THR A 19 1.94 -7.19 7.96
N SER A 20 2.11 -8.33 8.62
CA SER A 20 2.80 -8.39 9.92
C SER A 20 4.23 -7.82 9.87
N GLU A 21 4.93 -7.97 8.74
CA GLU A 21 6.23 -7.36 8.50
C GLU A 21 6.13 -5.83 8.46
N ILE A 22 5.18 -5.32 7.68
CA ILE A 22 4.99 -3.86 7.51
C ILE A 22 4.50 -3.21 8.81
N VAL A 23 3.62 -3.89 9.55
CA VAL A 23 3.15 -3.39 10.85
C VAL A 23 4.29 -3.16 11.81
N LYS A 24 5.28 -4.07 11.87
CA LYS A 24 6.47 -3.92 12.72
C LYS A 24 7.40 -2.77 12.31
N MET A 25 7.31 -2.31 11.07
CA MET A 25 8.09 -1.17 10.58
C MET A 25 7.41 0.17 10.86
N ARG A 26 6.12 0.16 11.20
CA ARG A 26 5.37 1.38 11.46
C ARG A 26 5.79 2.01 12.79
N PRO A 27 5.80 3.35 12.89
CA PRO A 27 6.08 4.01 14.15
C PRO A 27 4.96 3.76 15.19
N ASP A 28 5.30 3.83 16.47
CA ASP A 28 4.40 3.53 17.60
C ASP A 28 3.08 4.31 17.58
N TRP A 29 3.08 5.53 17.02
CA TRP A 29 1.87 6.33 16.93
C TRP A 29 0.80 5.68 16.03
N SER A 30 1.21 4.84 15.09
CA SER A 30 0.28 4.17 14.15
C SER A 30 -0.74 3.31 14.90
N GLY A 31 -0.32 2.52 15.88
CA GLY A 31 -1.23 1.71 16.70
C GLY A 31 -2.23 2.58 17.47
N ARG A 32 -1.76 3.65 18.11
CA ARG A 32 -2.64 4.60 18.81
C ARG A 32 -3.64 5.29 17.87
N PHE A 33 -3.21 5.62 16.65
CA PHE A 33 -4.08 6.20 15.64
C PHE A 33 -5.19 5.23 15.20
N HIS A 34 -4.84 3.98 14.91
CA HIS A 34 -5.83 2.96 14.51
C HIS A 34 -6.86 2.70 15.62
N LYS A 35 -6.43 2.62 16.87
CA LYS A 35 -7.34 2.46 18.01
C LYS A 35 -8.21 3.71 18.25
N GLY A 36 -7.58 4.87 18.31
CA GLY A 36 -8.26 6.11 18.72
C GLY A 36 -9.16 6.74 17.65
N LYS A 37 -8.79 6.58 16.35
CA LYS A 37 -9.55 7.20 15.25
C LYS A 37 -10.49 6.23 14.55
N PHE A 38 -10.12 4.96 14.44
CA PHE A 38 -10.93 3.97 13.73
C PHE A 38 -11.62 2.98 14.67
N GLY A 39 -11.43 3.09 15.98
CA GLY A 39 -12.04 2.18 16.96
C GLY A 39 -11.61 0.71 16.76
N ARG A 40 -10.45 0.49 16.13
CA ARG A 40 -9.96 -0.87 15.87
C ARG A 40 -9.35 -1.47 17.13
N ASP A 41 -9.53 -2.75 17.31
CA ASP A 41 -8.91 -3.51 18.39
C ASP A 41 -7.43 -3.82 18.13
N ASP A 42 -6.79 -4.49 19.07
CA ASP A 42 -5.37 -4.85 18.98
C ASP A 42 -5.04 -5.83 17.84
N SER A 43 -6.05 -6.55 17.32
CA SER A 43 -5.84 -7.51 16.24
C SER A 43 -5.34 -6.80 14.95
N VAL A 44 -5.69 -5.54 14.76
CA VAL A 44 -5.18 -4.75 13.63
C VAL A 44 -3.65 -4.67 13.61
N MET A 45 -3.01 -4.74 14.78
CA MET A 45 -1.55 -4.67 14.90
C MET A 45 -0.85 -6.00 14.61
N GLN A 46 -1.60 -7.08 14.39
CA GLN A 46 -1.03 -8.36 13.97
C GLN A 46 -0.73 -8.37 12.47
N GLY A 47 -1.43 -7.53 11.71
CA GLY A 47 -1.37 -7.52 10.25
C GLY A 47 -2.07 -8.74 9.64
N TYR A 48 -2.05 -8.84 8.33
CA TYR A 48 -2.62 -9.94 7.56
C TYR A 48 -1.65 -10.41 6.48
N SER A 49 -1.86 -11.61 5.93
CA SER A 49 -1.10 -12.04 4.75
C SER A 49 -1.70 -11.47 3.46
N TYR A 50 -0.92 -11.42 2.39
CA TYR A 50 -1.47 -11.03 1.09
C TYR A 50 -2.51 -12.02 0.58
N GLU A 51 -2.39 -13.29 0.93
CA GLU A 51 -3.39 -14.32 0.62
C GLU A 51 -4.72 -14.05 1.33
N GLU A 52 -4.68 -13.59 2.57
CA GLU A 52 -5.88 -13.15 3.30
C GLU A 52 -6.50 -11.92 2.64
N MET A 53 -5.68 -10.93 2.29
CA MET A 53 -6.13 -9.75 1.56
C MET A 53 -6.82 -10.13 0.25
N LEU A 54 -6.26 -11.06 -0.53
CA LEU A 54 -6.87 -11.52 -1.76
C LEU A 54 -8.24 -12.16 -1.54
N ARG A 55 -8.41 -12.97 -0.48
CA ARG A 55 -9.73 -13.53 -0.12
C ARG A 55 -10.74 -12.42 0.20
N GLN A 56 -10.33 -11.38 0.91
CA GLN A 56 -11.19 -10.24 1.23
C GLN A 56 -11.55 -9.45 -0.05
N MET A 57 -10.59 -9.23 -0.94
CA MET A 57 -10.82 -8.60 -2.24
C MET A 57 -11.82 -9.41 -3.07
N ASP A 58 -11.68 -10.72 -3.13
CA ASP A 58 -12.61 -11.59 -3.86
C ASP A 58 -14.03 -11.49 -3.29
N SER A 59 -14.17 -11.51 -1.96
CA SER A 59 -15.46 -11.32 -1.29
C SER A 59 -16.10 -9.97 -1.58
N ALA A 60 -15.27 -8.92 -1.73
CA ALA A 60 -15.69 -7.56 -2.02
C ALA A 60 -15.82 -7.26 -3.53
N ARG A 61 -15.56 -8.26 -4.40
CA ARG A 61 -15.50 -8.09 -5.86
C ARG A 61 -14.47 -7.04 -6.32
N ILE A 62 -13.34 -6.98 -5.63
CA ILE A 62 -12.19 -6.15 -6.00
C ILE A 62 -11.24 -7.00 -6.83
N GLU A 63 -11.13 -6.69 -8.11
CA GLU A 63 -10.26 -7.43 -9.04
C GLU A 63 -8.79 -7.11 -8.80
N LYS A 64 -8.47 -5.83 -8.63
CA LYS A 64 -7.09 -5.33 -8.55
C LYS A 64 -6.94 -4.31 -7.44
N ALA A 65 -5.74 -4.23 -6.87
CA ALA A 65 -5.41 -3.23 -5.87
C ALA A 65 -4.05 -2.58 -6.15
N PHE A 66 -3.96 -1.26 -5.93
CA PHE A 66 -2.73 -0.51 -6.05
C PHE A 66 -2.12 -0.34 -4.67
N LEU A 67 -1.02 -1.06 -4.44
CA LEU A 67 -0.31 -1.07 -3.17
C LEU A 67 0.64 0.12 -3.10
N VAL A 68 0.48 0.95 -2.08
CA VAL A 68 1.29 2.16 -1.89
C VAL A 68 2.56 1.83 -1.11
N ALA A 69 3.72 2.07 -1.71
CA ALA A 69 4.98 2.19 -1.00
C ALA A 69 5.06 3.59 -0.37
N ASN A 70 4.43 3.73 0.78
CA ASN A 70 4.12 5.02 1.39
C ASN A 70 5.36 5.77 1.86
N LYS A 71 5.42 7.07 1.60
CA LYS A 71 6.37 8.02 2.20
C LYS A 71 5.57 9.11 2.90
N THR A 72 5.54 9.06 4.23
CA THR A 72 4.78 10.01 5.07
C THR A 72 5.73 10.85 5.90
N GLY A 73 5.75 12.14 5.64
CA GLY A 73 6.64 13.10 6.27
C GLY A 73 8.12 12.96 5.86
N GLN A 74 8.91 13.96 6.16
CA GLN A 74 10.34 13.97 5.87
C GLN A 74 11.06 12.93 6.73
N LEU A 75 11.84 12.06 6.12
CA LEU A 75 12.59 11.02 6.81
C LEU A 75 13.55 11.64 7.84
N GLY A 76 13.60 11.05 9.03
CA GLY A 76 14.38 11.56 10.16
C GLY A 76 13.62 12.47 11.13
N LEU A 77 12.46 12.98 10.76
CA LEU A 77 11.57 13.68 11.68
C LEU A 77 10.73 12.72 12.51
N LYS A 78 10.40 13.12 13.73
CA LYS A 78 9.55 12.32 14.62
C LYS A 78 8.17 12.09 13.99
N GLY A 79 7.81 10.84 13.87
CA GLY A 79 6.50 10.43 13.31
C GLY A 79 6.49 10.18 11.81
N SER A 80 7.58 10.52 11.11
CA SER A 80 7.74 10.15 9.70
C SER A 80 8.03 8.66 9.55
N TRP A 81 7.58 8.08 8.45
CA TRP A 81 8.01 6.75 8.07
C TRP A 81 7.88 6.54 6.57
N HIS A 82 8.77 5.72 6.03
CA HIS A 82 8.78 5.34 4.63
C HIS A 82 8.73 3.82 4.51
N LEU A 83 7.87 3.33 3.63
CA LEU A 83 7.84 1.92 3.25
C LEU A 83 8.74 1.74 2.02
N PRO A 84 9.82 0.93 2.12
CA PRO A 84 10.70 0.68 0.98
C PRO A 84 9.96 0.10 -0.22
N TYR A 85 10.31 0.56 -1.42
CA TYR A 85 9.68 0.12 -2.67
C TYR A 85 9.81 -1.39 -2.89
N GLU A 86 10.92 -1.98 -2.46
CA GLU A 86 11.20 -3.42 -2.58
C GLU A 86 10.16 -4.29 -1.88
N ILE A 87 9.60 -3.81 -0.78
CA ILE A 87 8.59 -4.56 -0.02
C ILE A 87 7.29 -4.67 -0.83
N VAL A 88 6.87 -3.57 -1.44
CA VAL A 88 5.69 -3.56 -2.32
C VAL A 88 5.99 -4.31 -3.63
N ALA A 89 7.18 -4.13 -4.18
CA ALA A 89 7.60 -4.84 -5.40
C ALA A 89 7.54 -6.37 -5.25
N LYS A 90 7.96 -6.90 -4.11
CA LYS A 90 7.84 -8.35 -3.82
C LYS A 90 6.39 -8.84 -3.88
N ALA A 91 5.44 -8.05 -3.36
CA ALA A 91 4.03 -8.40 -3.41
C ALA A 91 3.48 -8.36 -4.85
N VAL A 92 3.85 -7.34 -5.62
CA VAL A 92 3.49 -7.21 -7.04
C VAL A 92 4.06 -8.38 -7.85
N GLN A 93 5.32 -8.75 -7.63
CA GLN A 93 5.95 -9.89 -8.31
C GLN A 93 5.29 -11.23 -7.95
N LYS A 94 4.84 -11.37 -6.71
CA LYS A 94 4.16 -12.60 -6.26
C LYS A 94 2.75 -12.74 -6.82
N PHE A 95 2.05 -11.61 -7.02
CA PHE A 95 0.65 -11.57 -7.47
C PHE A 95 0.46 -10.54 -8.60
N PRO A 96 1.11 -10.70 -9.75
CA PRO A 96 1.19 -9.68 -10.81
C PRO A 96 -0.16 -9.35 -11.45
N ASP A 97 -1.12 -10.29 -11.41
CA ASP A 97 -2.46 -10.08 -11.98
C ASP A 97 -3.40 -9.35 -11.01
N ARG A 98 -3.01 -9.20 -9.75
CA ARG A 98 -3.86 -8.67 -8.69
C ARG A 98 -3.32 -7.38 -8.08
N PHE A 99 -2.00 -7.20 -8.00
CA PHE A 99 -1.38 -6.04 -7.37
C PHE A 99 -0.56 -5.22 -8.35
N TYR A 100 -0.67 -3.92 -8.22
CA TYR A 100 0.18 -2.93 -8.89
C TYR A 100 0.88 -2.07 -7.83
N GLY A 101 2.11 -1.64 -8.13
CA GLY A 101 2.89 -0.79 -7.24
C GLY A 101 2.61 0.69 -7.51
N LEU A 102 2.52 1.44 -6.42
CA LEU A 102 2.34 2.89 -6.39
C LEU A 102 3.48 3.49 -5.57
N ALA A 103 4.34 4.28 -6.22
CA ALA A 103 5.51 4.86 -5.57
C ALA A 103 5.12 6.05 -4.70
N GLY A 104 5.35 5.99 -3.40
CA GLY A 104 5.30 7.15 -2.53
C GLY A 104 6.45 8.11 -2.84
N LEU A 105 6.17 9.41 -2.88
CA LEU A 105 7.16 10.46 -3.08
C LEU A 105 7.21 11.38 -1.86
N ASP A 106 8.42 11.75 -1.47
CA ASP A 106 8.68 12.84 -0.54
C ASP A 106 9.31 14.00 -1.30
N PRO A 107 8.59 15.12 -1.48
CA PRO A 107 9.11 16.26 -2.24
C PRO A 107 10.39 16.88 -1.63
N THR A 108 10.63 16.64 -0.35
CA THR A 108 11.81 17.17 0.35
C THR A 108 13.11 16.46 -0.04
N GLU A 109 13.01 15.28 -0.67
CA GLU A 109 14.16 14.54 -1.20
C GLU A 109 14.76 15.18 -2.47
N GLY A 110 14.05 16.13 -3.12
CA GLY A 110 14.52 16.80 -4.32
C GLY A 110 14.86 15.80 -5.44
N MET A 111 16.01 15.92 -6.06
CA MET A 111 16.44 15.05 -7.16
C MET A 111 16.60 13.58 -6.75
N ALA A 112 16.95 13.29 -5.49
CA ALA A 112 17.01 11.90 -5.01
C ALA A 112 15.63 11.23 -5.09
N GLY A 113 14.55 11.95 -4.79
CA GLY A 113 13.19 11.45 -4.95
C GLY A 113 12.83 11.16 -6.42
N VAL A 114 13.30 11.99 -7.35
CA VAL A 114 13.11 11.77 -8.80
C VAL A 114 13.83 10.49 -9.25
N TYR A 115 15.08 10.29 -8.83
CA TYR A 115 15.84 9.07 -9.15
C TYR A 115 15.18 7.83 -8.55
N ALA A 116 14.71 7.91 -7.31
CA ALA A 116 13.98 6.82 -6.67
C ALA A 116 12.68 6.48 -7.42
N LEU A 117 11.95 7.49 -7.93
CA LEU A 117 10.77 7.27 -8.76
C LEU A 117 11.12 6.59 -10.08
N THR A 118 12.21 7.03 -10.74
CA THR A 118 12.70 6.39 -11.97
C THR A 118 13.01 4.91 -11.71
N GLU A 119 13.72 4.60 -10.62
CA GLU A 119 13.99 3.21 -10.23
C GLU A 119 12.68 2.43 -9.96
N ALA A 120 11.70 3.04 -9.32
CA ALA A 120 10.41 2.40 -9.06
C ALA A 120 9.71 1.96 -10.35
N VAL A 121 9.77 2.79 -11.39
CA VAL A 121 9.18 2.48 -12.70
C VAL A 121 10.02 1.45 -13.45
N GLU A 122 11.31 1.70 -13.61
CA GLU A 122 12.18 0.90 -14.48
C GLU A 122 12.52 -0.46 -13.90
N ARG A 123 12.79 -0.53 -12.59
CA ARG A 123 13.22 -1.75 -11.91
C ARG A 123 12.07 -2.56 -11.32
N TYR A 124 11.08 -1.88 -10.75
CA TYR A 124 9.99 -2.54 -10.02
C TYR A 124 8.66 -2.54 -10.78
N GLY A 125 8.57 -1.85 -11.92
CA GLY A 125 7.37 -1.81 -12.76
C GLY A 125 6.20 -1.08 -12.10
N PHE A 126 6.46 -0.12 -11.20
CA PHE A 126 5.41 0.68 -10.62
C PHE A 126 4.77 1.58 -11.69
N ILE A 127 3.46 1.73 -11.63
CA ILE A 127 2.68 2.37 -12.69
C ILE A 127 2.13 3.74 -12.30
N LEU A 128 2.14 4.08 -11.01
CA LEU A 128 1.65 5.34 -10.47
C LEU A 128 2.55 5.84 -9.35
N SER A 129 2.35 7.09 -8.98
CA SER A 129 2.99 7.70 -7.81
C SER A 129 1.96 8.40 -6.92
N LEU A 130 2.31 8.56 -5.65
CA LEU A 130 1.50 9.26 -4.65
C LEU A 130 2.39 10.18 -3.83
N ILE A 131 1.95 11.42 -3.65
CA ILE A 131 2.62 12.41 -2.81
C ILE A 131 1.72 12.70 -1.60
N HIS A 132 2.28 12.51 -0.41
CA HIS A 132 1.67 13.01 0.82
C HIS A 132 2.18 14.43 1.09
N ILE A 133 1.32 15.38 0.96
CA ILE A 133 1.60 16.78 1.24
C ILE A 133 1.25 17.11 2.70
#